data_544bb7f3b2c39f79e69b168bbbd8c984
#
_entry.id   544bb7f3b2c39f79e69b168bbbd8c984
#
_cell.length_a   1.000
_cell.length_b   1.000
_cell.length_c   1.000
_cell.angle_alpha   90.00
_cell.angle_beta   90.00
_cell.angle_gamma   90.00
#
_symmetry.space_group_name_H-M   'P 1'
#
loop_
_entity.id
_entity.type
_entity.pdbx_description
1 polymer ?
#
loop_
_entity_poly.entity_id
_entity_poly.type
_entity_poly.pdbx_seq_one_letter_code
_entity_poly.pdbx_strand_id
1 'polypeptide(L)'
;MNTFITSGNLNKENLINYTELKNSIYSSNKRIIIEEILNQSFFLIDEFPIDKNSEIDETFLSICSLLGSPIKHEKEGDIIMKIKPNPLESKASTPAYNNGVKFDLHSELPYVHLPPDYIALLCISNEQNIGTNISNIDTILEKLDGSTIDLLSDKAYKVLIPPHFGHTDSHSECRPMISRNANGMYDLHVRFDGILCDTNEHRVAVEKLKKVADENIKEIITKPGQILVINNRRSLHGRRAITSDARYSSRELRRIYISRDVQAYGDKYNDKNMAISGF
;
A
#
# COMPACT_ATOMS: atom_id res chain seq x y z
N MET A 1 -6.94 18.32 -10.86
CA MET A 1 -7.84 17.31 -11.49
C MET A 1 -7.24 15.95 -11.26
N ASN A 2 -7.97 15.05 -10.60
CA ASN A 2 -7.46 13.68 -10.42
C ASN A 2 -7.38 12.98 -11.78
N THR A 3 -6.25 12.38 -12.08
CA THR A 3 -6.07 11.60 -13.31
C THR A 3 -6.58 10.18 -13.05
N PHE A 4 -7.59 9.75 -13.80
CA PHE A 4 -8.07 8.37 -13.79
C PHE A 4 -7.22 7.52 -14.71
N ILE A 5 -6.73 6.40 -14.20
CA ILE A 5 -5.90 5.46 -14.95
C ILE A 5 -6.56 4.08 -14.93
N THR A 6 -6.73 3.52 -16.13
CA THR A 6 -7.14 2.13 -16.35
C THR A 6 -6.00 1.39 -17.06
N SER A 7 -6.06 0.06 -17.14
CA SER A 7 -5.04 -0.72 -17.86
C SER A 7 -4.82 -0.27 -19.31
N GLY A 8 -5.86 0.28 -19.96
CA GLY A 8 -5.77 0.75 -21.34
C GLY A 8 -4.98 2.02 -21.59
N ASN A 9 -4.67 2.79 -20.52
CA ASN A 9 -3.90 4.04 -20.60
C ASN A 9 -2.68 4.07 -19.65
N LEU A 10 -2.30 2.90 -19.11
CA LEU A 10 -1.02 2.73 -18.40
C LEU A 10 0.16 2.71 -19.36
N ASN A 11 1.29 3.26 -18.90
CA ASN A 11 2.56 3.05 -19.57
C ASN A 11 2.92 1.56 -19.53
N LYS A 12 3.56 1.05 -20.58
CA LYS A 12 3.98 -0.37 -20.67
C LYS A 12 4.88 -0.80 -19.50
N GLU A 13 5.62 0.12 -18.91
CA GLU A 13 6.50 -0.11 -17.76
C GLU A 13 5.72 -0.48 -16.47
N ASN A 14 4.45 -0.08 -16.39
CA ASN A 14 3.61 -0.35 -15.23
C ASN A 14 2.58 -1.46 -15.47
N LEU A 15 2.69 -2.21 -16.57
CA LEU A 15 1.76 -3.28 -16.91
C LEU A 15 2.52 -4.54 -17.31
N ILE A 16 2.18 -5.67 -16.72
CA ILE A 16 2.65 -6.99 -17.10
C ILE A 16 1.48 -7.97 -17.19
N ASN A 17 1.53 -8.86 -18.18
CA ASN A 17 0.56 -9.95 -18.29
C ASN A 17 0.88 -11.06 -17.28
N TYR A 18 -0.16 -11.64 -16.65
CA TYR A 18 -0.01 -12.75 -15.70
C TYR A 18 0.77 -13.94 -16.28
N THR A 19 0.48 -14.32 -17.53
CA THR A 19 1.16 -15.44 -18.19
C THR A 19 2.63 -15.12 -18.45
N GLU A 20 2.96 -13.89 -18.83
CA GLU A 20 4.35 -13.44 -19.03
C GLU A 20 5.12 -13.48 -17.70
N LEU A 21 4.52 -12.95 -16.61
CA LEU A 21 5.13 -13.01 -15.29
C LEU A 21 5.35 -14.46 -14.84
N LYS A 22 4.35 -15.32 -14.98
CA LYS A 22 4.44 -16.74 -14.65
C LYS A 22 5.54 -17.44 -15.44
N ASN A 23 5.63 -17.20 -16.73
CA ASN A 23 6.64 -17.81 -17.59
C ASN A 23 8.05 -17.26 -17.31
N SER A 24 8.17 -16.02 -16.85
CA SER A 24 9.47 -15.43 -16.49
C SER A 24 10.19 -16.19 -15.37
N ILE A 25 9.45 -16.93 -14.53
CA ILE A 25 10.00 -17.77 -13.45
C ILE A 25 11.03 -18.76 -13.96
N TYR A 26 10.82 -19.28 -15.17
CA TYR A 26 11.67 -20.28 -15.80
C TYR A 26 12.77 -19.66 -16.69
N SER A 27 12.82 -18.34 -16.78
CA SER A 27 13.81 -17.63 -17.59
C SER A 27 15.06 -17.26 -16.78
N SER A 28 16.22 -17.23 -17.44
CA SER A 28 17.48 -16.75 -16.85
C SER A 28 17.40 -15.27 -16.43
N ASN A 29 16.47 -14.51 -17.00
CA ASN A 29 16.29 -13.08 -16.74
C ASN A 29 15.23 -12.77 -15.66
N LYS A 30 14.69 -13.79 -14.98
CA LYS A 30 13.68 -13.65 -13.94
C LYS A 30 13.98 -12.53 -12.96
N ARG A 31 15.18 -12.52 -12.40
CA ARG A 31 15.59 -11.55 -11.38
C ARG A 31 15.54 -10.12 -11.91
N ILE A 32 16.02 -9.90 -13.13
CA ILE A 32 16.07 -8.57 -13.77
C ILE A 32 14.64 -8.04 -13.96
N ILE A 33 13.75 -8.85 -14.53
CA ILE A 33 12.36 -8.48 -14.80
C ILE A 33 11.65 -8.12 -13.50
N ILE A 34 11.81 -8.93 -12.44
CA ILE A 34 11.19 -8.69 -11.15
C ILE A 34 11.75 -7.40 -10.51
N GLU A 35 13.05 -7.18 -10.54
CA GLU A 35 13.67 -5.98 -9.97
C GLU A 35 13.25 -4.71 -10.70
N GLU A 36 13.15 -4.72 -12.04
CA GLU A 36 12.63 -3.58 -12.81
C GLU A 36 11.20 -3.24 -12.41
N ILE A 37 10.32 -4.24 -12.29
CA ILE A 37 8.94 -4.07 -11.85
C ILE A 37 8.88 -3.51 -10.42
N LEU A 38 9.66 -4.09 -9.51
CA LEU A 38 9.63 -3.74 -8.09
C LEU A 38 10.23 -2.35 -7.79
N ASN A 39 10.98 -1.75 -8.71
CA ASN A 39 11.47 -0.39 -8.58
C ASN A 39 10.42 0.67 -8.95
N GLN A 40 9.32 0.28 -9.61
CA GLN A 40 8.22 1.20 -9.91
C GLN A 40 7.47 1.60 -8.63
N SER A 41 6.78 2.74 -8.65
CA SER A 41 5.88 3.17 -7.56
C SER A 41 4.69 2.23 -7.40
N PHE A 42 4.21 1.70 -8.50
CA PHE A 42 3.21 0.65 -8.61
C PHE A 42 3.29 -0.02 -9.97
N PHE A 43 2.73 -1.21 -10.07
CA PHE A 43 2.50 -1.88 -11.34
C PHE A 43 1.21 -2.71 -11.30
N LEU A 44 0.72 -3.07 -12.47
CA LEU A 44 -0.50 -3.84 -12.64
C LEU A 44 -0.15 -5.18 -13.31
N ILE A 45 -0.60 -6.28 -12.73
CA ILE A 45 -0.62 -7.60 -13.36
C ILE A 45 -2.00 -7.79 -13.94
N ASP A 46 -2.10 -7.97 -15.25
CA ASP A 46 -3.35 -8.16 -15.98
C ASP A 46 -3.63 -9.63 -16.29
N GLU A 47 -4.89 -9.94 -16.57
CA GLU A 47 -5.35 -11.28 -16.97
C GLU A 47 -5.10 -12.40 -15.94
N PHE A 48 -5.10 -12.05 -14.65
CA PHE A 48 -5.08 -13.06 -13.59
C PHE A 48 -6.38 -13.88 -13.63
N PRO A 49 -6.33 -15.24 -13.62
CA PRO A 49 -7.50 -16.09 -13.76
C PRO A 49 -8.36 -16.05 -12.48
N ILE A 50 -9.58 -15.53 -12.57
CA ILE A 50 -10.56 -15.50 -11.47
C ILE A 50 -11.72 -16.46 -11.66
N ASP A 51 -11.81 -17.16 -12.79
CA ASP A 51 -12.94 -18.04 -13.13
C ASP A 51 -12.93 -19.37 -12.36
N LYS A 52 -11.80 -19.72 -11.73
CA LYS A 52 -11.61 -20.96 -10.96
C LYS A 52 -11.76 -20.68 -9.47
N ASN A 53 -13.00 -20.59 -9.01
CA ASN A 53 -13.36 -20.20 -7.64
C ASN A 53 -12.66 -20.94 -6.50
N SER A 54 -12.14 -22.15 -6.68
CA SER A 54 -11.50 -22.93 -5.64
C SER A 54 -9.99 -22.69 -5.47
N GLU A 55 -9.33 -22.00 -6.41
CA GLU A 55 -7.87 -21.86 -6.42
C GLU A 55 -7.38 -20.39 -6.50
N ILE A 56 -8.30 -19.42 -6.46
CA ILE A 56 -7.95 -17.99 -6.61
C ILE A 56 -6.95 -17.57 -5.54
N ASP A 57 -7.24 -17.86 -4.28
CA ASP A 57 -6.42 -17.40 -3.16
C ASP A 57 -5.04 -18.07 -3.18
N GLU A 58 -4.95 -19.37 -3.49
CA GLU A 58 -3.68 -20.09 -3.62
C GLU A 58 -2.84 -19.59 -4.81
N THR A 59 -3.48 -19.36 -5.95
CA THR A 59 -2.81 -18.82 -7.14
C THR A 59 -2.32 -17.39 -6.89
N PHE A 60 -3.12 -16.57 -6.20
CA PHE A 60 -2.73 -15.22 -5.83
C PHE A 60 -1.55 -15.21 -4.86
N LEU A 61 -1.56 -16.08 -3.83
CA LEU A 61 -0.44 -16.25 -2.92
C LEU A 61 0.84 -16.68 -3.66
N SER A 62 0.71 -17.61 -4.61
CA SER A 62 1.85 -18.08 -5.42
C SER A 62 2.47 -16.96 -6.25
N ILE A 63 1.67 -16.11 -6.88
CA ILE A 63 2.16 -14.94 -7.65
C ILE A 63 2.82 -13.92 -6.73
N CYS A 64 2.24 -13.62 -5.57
CA CYS A 64 2.85 -12.73 -4.59
C CYS A 64 4.21 -13.26 -4.09
N SER A 65 4.33 -14.59 -3.93
CA SER A 65 5.59 -15.23 -3.52
C SER A 65 6.72 -15.11 -4.54
N LEU A 66 6.44 -14.74 -5.80
CA LEU A 66 7.48 -14.41 -6.79
C LEU A 66 8.11 -13.04 -6.55
N LEU A 67 7.34 -12.13 -5.96
CA LEU A 67 7.75 -10.75 -5.71
C LEU A 67 8.51 -10.62 -4.39
N GLY A 68 8.33 -11.56 -3.48
CA GLY A 68 8.93 -11.59 -2.15
C GLY A 68 8.19 -12.56 -1.24
N SER A 69 8.43 -12.49 0.06
CA SER A 69 7.76 -13.32 1.05
C SER A 69 6.43 -12.69 1.44
N PRO A 70 5.28 -13.38 1.25
CA PRO A 70 4.02 -12.96 1.82
C PRO A 70 4.11 -12.90 3.35
N ILE A 71 3.59 -11.82 3.94
CA ILE A 71 3.56 -11.60 5.39
C ILE A 71 2.21 -11.05 5.83
N LYS A 72 1.91 -11.14 7.12
CA LYS A 72 0.78 -10.46 7.77
C LYS A 72 1.22 -9.85 9.09
N HIS A 73 0.48 -8.89 9.61
CA HIS A 73 0.64 -8.47 11.00
C HIS A 73 0.00 -9.51 11.93
N GLU A 74 0.60 -9.77 13.10
CA GLU A 74 0.10 -10.78 14.05
C GLU A 74 -1.35 -10.54 14.52
N LYS A 75 -1.79 -9.28 14.54
CA LYS A 75 -3.17 -8.88 14.88
C LYS A 75 -4.16 -9.07 13.73
N GLU A 76 -3.70 -9.39 12.53
CA GLU A 76 -4.55 -9.69 11.39
C GLU A 76 -4.83 -11.20 11.33
N GLY A 77 -6.03 -11.60 10.88
CA GLY A 77 -6.43 -13.00 10.85
C GLY A 77 -5.64 -13.81 9.84
N ASP A 78 -5.86 -13.54 8.56
CA ASP A 78 -5.36 -14.34 7.44
C ASP A 78 -4.26 -13.63 6.68
N ILE A 79 -3.38 -14.42 6.03
CA ILE A 79 -2.36 -13.91 5.12
C ILE A 79 -2.99 -13.20 3.91
N ILE A 80 -4.14 -13.66 3.45
CA ILE A 80 -4.94 -13.07 2.39
C ILE A 80 -6.14 -12.39 3.03
N MET A 81 -6.09 -11.07 3.13
CA MET A 81 -7.18 -10.30 3.70
C MET A 81 -8.24 -9.99 2.64
N LYS A 82 -9.50 -10.28 2.97
CA LYS A 82 -10.66 -9.89 2.16
C LYS A 82 -11.08 -8.47 2.50
N ILE A 83 -10.99 -7.57 1.53
CA ILE A 83 -11.40 -6.18 1.66
C ILE A 83 -12.72 -6.02 0.92
N LYS A 84 -13.79 -5.81 1.68
CA LYS A 84 -15.14 -5.62 1.15
C LYS A 84 -15.80 -4.45 1.87
N PRO A 85 -15.57 -3.22 1.40
CA PRO A 85 -16.10 -2.03 2.07
C PRO A 85 -17.62 -2.05 2.17
N ASN A 86 -18.12 -1.86 3.40
CA ASN A 86 -19.54 -1.67 3.65
C ASN A 86 -19.80 -0.19 3.97
N PRO A 87 -20.42 0.57 3.06
CA PRO A 87 -20.67 2.00 3.27
C PRO A 87 -21.72 2.30 4.35
N LEU A 88 -22.45 1.30 4.82
CA LEU A 88 -23.42 1.43 5.91
C LEU A 88 -22.75 1.31 7.29
N GLU A 89 -21.49 0.86 7.35
CA GLU A 89 -20.77 0.73 8.62
C GLU A 89 -20.11 2.04 9.03
N SER A 90 -20.20 2.37 10.32
CA SER A 90 -19.65 3.60 10.88
C SER A 90 -18.13 3.53 11.06
N LYS A 91 -17.47 4.70 11.05
CA LYS A 91 -16.03 4.83 11.33
C LYS A 91 -15.61 4.24 12.69
N ALA A 92 -16.51 4.22 13.68
CA ALA A 92 -16.18 3.87 15.04
C ALA A 92 -16.01 2.35 15.27
N SER A 93 -16.61 1.53 14.40
CA SER A 93 -16.69 0.08 14.61
C SER A 93 -15.92 -0.74 13.57
N THR A 94 -15.50 -0.13 12.47
CA THR A 94 -14.94 -0.88 11.32
C THR A 94 -13.65 -0.22 10.83
N PRO A 95 -12.59 -1.02 10.57
CA PRO A 95 -11.36 -0.52 9.97
C PRO A 95 -11.59 0.28 8.68
N ALA A 96 -10.78 1.31 8.43
CA ALA A 96 -10.95 2.23 7.31
C ALA A 96 -11.02 1.55 5.93
N TYR A 97 -10.36 0.40 5.77
CA TYR A 97 -10.39 -0.37 4.52
C TYR A 97 -11.75 -1.07 4.29
N ASN A 98 -12.54 -1.32 5.33
CA ASN A 98 -13.83 -2.00 5.26
C ASN A 98 -15.05 -1.08 5.40
N ASN A 99 -14.87 0.20 5.73
CA ASN A 99 -15.97 1.17 5.73
C ASN A 99 -16.02 1.96 4.41
N GLY A 100 -17.13 2.66 4.16
CA GLY A 100 -17.33 3.47 2.95
C GLY A 100 -16.69 4.85 2.98
N VAL A 101 -16.03 5.24 4.07
CA VAL A 101 -15.47 6.59 4.24
C VAL A 101 -14.21 6.75 3.38
N LYS A 102 -13.86 7.99 3.04
CA LYS A 102 -12.58 8.31 2.41
C LYS A 102 -11.45 7.71 3.25
N PHE A 103 -10.54 6.99 2.60
CA PHE A 103 -9.32 6.50 3.21
C PHE A 103 -8.18 7.39 2.69
N ASP A 104 -7.67 8.25 3.57
CA ASP A 104 -6.64 9.24 3.21
C ASP A 104 -5.35 8.56 2.75
N LEU A 105 -4.53 9.29 2.00
CA LEU A 105 -3.22 8.81 1.55
C LEU A 105 -2.34 8.44 2.74
N HIS A 106 -1.74 7.26 2.70
CA HIS A 106 -0.84 6.73 3.71
C HIS A 106 0.12 5.71 3.11
N SER A 107 1.23 5.44 3.79
CA SER A 107 1.97 4.19 3.62
C SER A 107 1.40 3.12 4.54
N GLU A 108 1.49 1.86 4.16
CA GLU A 108 0.93 0.75 4.94
C GLU A 108 1.77 0.47 6.17
N LEU A 109 1.11 0.28 7.33
CA LEU A 109 1.73 -0.02 8.63
C LEU A 109 2.90 0.92 8.98
N PRO A 110 2.79 2.26 8.86
CA PRO A 110 3.92 3.17 9.07
C PRO A 110 4.37 3.24 10.53
N TYR A 111 3.63 2.65 11.44
CA TYR A 111 3.89 2.59 12.88
C TYR A 111 4.69 1.36 13.31
N VAL A 112 4.82 0.32 12.49
CA VAL A 112 5.67 -0.83 12.81
C VAL A 112 7.15 -0.51 12.51
N HIS A 113 8.05 -1.20 13.20
CA HIS A 113 9.49 -0.97 13.03
C HIS A 113 9.92 -1.15 11.57
N LEU A 114 9.48 -2.21 10.92
CA LEU A 114 9.75 -2.51 9.51
C LEU A 114 8.42 -2.77 8.79
N PRO A 115 7.86 -1.78 8.07
CA PRO A 115 6.66 -1.98 7.28
C PRO A 115 6.88 -2.91 6.08
N PRO A 116 5.82 -3.53 5.51
CA PRO A 116 5.94 -4.32 4.30
C PRO A 116 6.50 -3.49 3.14
N ASP A 117 7.23 -4.14 2.23
CA ASP A 117 7.79 -3.45 1.06
C ASP A 117 6.73 -3.22 -0.02
N TYR A 118 5.81 -4.17 -0.20
CA TYR A 118 4.74 -4.08 -1.20
C TYR A 118 3.40 -4.51 -0.63
N ILE A 119 2.35 -4.01 -1.29
CA ILE A 119 0.97 -4.40 -1.08
C ILE A 119 0.43 -4.89 -2.41
N ALA A 120 -0.05 -6.12 -2.47
CA ALA A 120 -0.75 -6.65 -3.64
C ALA A 120 -2.25 -6.63 -3.40
N LEU A 121 -3.02 -6.07 -4.34
CA LEU A 121 -4.47 -5.95 -4.30
C LEU A 121 -5.06 -6.63 -5.54
N LEU A 122 -5.55 -7.87 -5.40
CA LEU A 122 -6.29 -8.56 -6.47
C LEU A 122 -7.74 -8.08 -6.47
N CYS A 123 -8.21 -7.59 -7.60
CA CYS A 123 -9.60 -7.20 -7.81
C CYS A 123 -10.46 -8.44 -8.14
N ILE A 124 -11.42 -8.74 -7.27
CA ILE A 124 -12.44 -9.77 -7.51
C ILE A 124 -13.68 -9.15 -8.17
N SER A 125 -14.11 -8.00 -7.66
CA SER A 125 -15.22 -7.24 -8.24
C SER A 125 -15.04 -5.74 -7.98
N ASN A 126 -15.51 -4.89 -8.92
CA ASN A 126 -15.42 -3.42 -8.79
C ASN A 126 -16.44 -2.74 -9.72
N GLU A 127 -17.73 -3.00 -9.53
CA GLU A 127 -18.80 -2.49 -10.41
C GLU A 127 -18.90 -0.96 -10.41
N GLN A 128 -18.56 -0.31 -9.28
CA GLN A 128 -18.62 1.16 -9.17
C GLN A 128 -17.36 1.87 -9.68
N ASN A 129 -16.41 1.15 -10.24
CA ASN A 129 -15.13 1.71 -10.70
C ASN A 129 -14.44 2.57 -9.60
N ILE A 130 -14.42 2.05 -8.36
CA ILE A 130 -13.72 2.68 -7.25
C ILE A 130 -12.23 2.36 -7.38
N GLY A 131 -11.42 3.37 -7.64
CA GLY A 131 -9.97 3.20 -7.78
C GLY A 131 -9.23 3.19 -6.44
N THR A 132 -7.97 2.82 -6.52
CA THR A 132 -6.97 3.06 -5.49
C THR A 132 -6.21 4.33 -5.85
N ASN A 133 -6.22 5.31 -4.97
CA ASN A 133 -5.45 6.54 -5.13
C ASN A 133 -3.98 6.24 -4.85
N ILE A 134 -3.08 6.72 -5.71
CA ILE A 134 -1.63 6.60 -5.54
C ILE A 134 -0.98 7.96 -5.73
N SER A 135 -0.05 8.31 -4.86
CA SER A 135 0.82 9.49 -4.98
C SER A 135 2.28 9.05 -4.82
N ASN A 136 3.09 9.31 -5.85
CA ASN A 136 4.47 8.84 -5.98
C ASN A 136 5.44 9.78 -5.26
N ILE A 137 6.43 9.21 -4.56
CA ILE A 137 7.48 9.96 -3.85
C ILE A 137 8.29 10.87 -4.77
N ASP A 138 8.65 10.41 -5.97
CA ASP A 138 9.48 11.21 -6.88
C ASP A 138 8.76 12.52 -7.26
N THR A 139 7.48 12.42 -7.62
CA THR A 139 6.63 13.58 -7.91
C THR A 139 6.44 14.48 -6.68
N ILE A 140 6.37 13.90 -5.48
CA ILE A 140 6.28 14.66 -4.23
C ILE A 140 7.57 15.44 -3.99
N LEU A 141 8.73 14.79 -4.10
CA LEU A 141 10.03 15.41 -3.85
C LEU A 141 10.37 16.52 -4.86
N GLU A 142 9.99 16.35 -6.12
CA GLU A 142 10.17 17.38 -7.16
C GLU A 142 9.40 18.70 -6.85
N LYS A 143 8.34 18.62 -6.04
CA LYS A 143 7.46 19.75 -5.74
C LYS A 143 7.64 20.33 -4.33
N LEU A 144 8.38 19.64 -3.48
CA LEU A 144 8.74 20.15 -2.16
C LEU A 144 10.05 20.94 -2.22
N ASP A 145 10.12 22.01 -1.46
CA ASP A 145 11.39 22.73 -1.24
C ASP A 145 12.33 21.93 -0.32
N GLY A 146 13.65 22.16 -0.46
CA GLY A 146 14.68 21.44 0.28
C GLY A 146 14.52 21.55 1.80
N SER A 147 14.16 22.73 2.31
CA SER A 147 13.95 22.93 3.74
C SER A 147 12.78 22.13 4.29
N THR A 148 11.72 21.94 3.49
CA THR A 148 10.60 21.07 3.85
C THR A 148 11.03 19.60 3.86
N ILE A 149 11.84 19.16 2.89
CA ILE A 149 12.38 17.79 2.84
C ILE A 149 13.27 17.52 4.06
N ASP A 150 14.12 18.48 4.43
CA ASP A 150 15.01 18.38 5.61
C ASP A 150 14.17 18.20 6.88
N LEU A 151 13.16 19.04 7.13
CA LEU A 151 12.24 18.91 8.25
C LEU A 151 11.53 17.55 8.26
N LEU A 152 11.03 17.07 7.11
CA LEU A 152 10.37 15.77 7.01
C LEU A 152 11.33 14.59 7.23
N SER A 153 12.64 14.82 7.12
CA SER A 153 13.69 13.84 7.36
C SER A 153 14.17 13.79 8.82
N ASP A 154 13.69 14.68 9.68
CA ASP A 154 13.97 14.66 11.10
C ASP A 154 13.22 13.53 11.84
N LYS A 155 13.81 12.98 12.92
CA LYS A 155 13.14 12.03 13.83
C LYS A 155 12.18 12.78 14.78
N ALA A 156 11.18 13.46 14.21
CA ALA A 156 10.29 14.36 14.93
C ALA A 156 8.82 13.93 14.88
N TYR A 157 8.51 12.77 14.30
CA TYR A 157 7.12 12.37 14.02
C TYR A 157 6.76 11.05 14.70
N LYS A 158 5.65 11.05 15.43
CA LYS A 158 4.99 9.84 15.94
C LYS A 158 3.68 9.64 15.22
N VAL A 159 3.39 8.41 14.84
CA VAL A 159 2.17 8.04 14.13
C VAL A 159 1.25 7.31 15.08
N LEU A 160 -0.03 7.68 15.09
CA LEU A 160 -1.06 6.99 15.88
C LEU A 160 -1.21 5.55 15.39
N ILE A 161 -1.13 4.61 16.33
CA ILE A 161 -1.39 3.19 16.07
C ILE A 161 -2.91 2.98 16.11
N PRO A 162 -3.53 2.42 15.06
CA PRO A 162 -4.97 2.15 15.08
C PRO A 162 -5.35 1.25 16.25
N PRO A 163 -6.50 1.49 16.93
CA PRO A 163 -6.89 0.75 18.14
C PRO A 163 -6.96 -0.78 17.97
N HIS A 164 -7.24 -1.27 16.77
CA HIS A 164 -7.27 -2.71 16.49
C HIS A 164 -5.87 -3.37 16.42
N PHE A 165 -4.80 -2.57 16.34
CA PHE A 165 -3.42 -3.05 16.41
C PHE A 165 -2.78 -2.81 17.79
N GLY A 166 -3.21 -1.81 18.55
CA GLY A 166 -2.61 -1.42 19.82
C GLY A 166 -3.63 -1.05 20.88
N HIS A 167 -3.14 -0.38 21.92
CA HIS A 167 -4.01 0.27 22.90
C HIS A 167 -4.49 1.61 22.37
N THR A 168 -5.62 2.10 22.90
CA THR A 168 -6.12 3.45 22.60
C THR A 168 -5.03 4.48 22.87
N ASP A 169 -4.86 5.42 21.94
CA ASP A 169 -3.87 6.52 21.98
C ASP A 169 -2.39 6.08 21.96
N SER A 170 -2.11 4.85 21.57
CA SER A 170 -0.72 4.41 21.35
C SER A 170 -0.13 5.03 20.10
N HIS A 171 1.14 5.43 20.19
CA HIS A 171 1.90 6.02 19.06
C HIS A 171 3.16 5.21 18.80
N SER A 172 3.64 5.28 17.56
CA SER A 172 4.94 4.73 17.17
C SER A 172 6.09 5.43 17.92
N GLU A 173 7.27 4.85 17.84
CA GLU A 173 8.51 5.61 18.12
C GLU A 173 8.64 6.80 17.17
N CYS A 174 9.43 7.80 17.60
CA CYS A 174 9.77 8.94 16.73
C CYS A 174 10.57 8.46 15.53
N ARG A 175 10.13 8.86 14.33
CA ARG A 175 10.82 8.55 13.07
C ARG A 175 10.66 9.68 12.05
N PRO A 176 11.50 9.71 11.00
CA PRO A 176 11.27 10.60 9.86
C PRO A 176 10.06 10.14 9.05
N MET A 177 9.39 11.08 8.40
CA MET A 177 8.36 10.77 7.39
C MET A 177 8.97 10.45 6.03
N ILE A 178 10.14 11.01 5.74
CA ILE A 178 10.95 10.74 4.55
C ILE A 178 12.34 10.34 5.03
N SER A 179 12.84 9.19 4.60
CA SER A 179 14.18 8.73 4.96
C SER A 179 14.96 8.25 3.74
N ARG A 180 16.27 8.33 3.77
CA ARG A 180 17.12 7.71 2.75
C ARG A 180 17.45 6.28 3.13
N ASN A 181 17.21 5.35 2.22
CA ASN A 181 17.62 3.97 2.40
C ASN A 181 19.11 3.76 2.03
N ALA A 182 19.60 2.53 2.21
CA ALA A 182 21.00 2.17 1.93
C ALA A 182 21.44 2.43 0.48
N ASN A 183 20.50 2.47 -0.47
CA ASN A 183 20.75 2.75 -1.89
C ASN A 183 20.66 4.25 -2.21
N GLY A 184 20.50 5.12 -1.20
CA GLY A 184 20.37 6.57 -1.34
C GLY A 184 19.00 7.04 -1.84
N MET A 185 18.05 6.12 -2.07
CA MET A 185 16.68 6.47 -2.47
C MET A 185 15.87 6.86 -1.24
N TYR A 186 14.85 7.68 -1.46
CA TYR A 186 13.93 8.08 -0.40
C TYR A 186 12.82 7.04 -0.21
N ASP A 187 12.50 6.78 1.06
CA ASP A 187 11.39 5.96 1.52
C ASP A 187 10.38 6.82 2.29
N LEU A 188 9.09 6.47 2.21
CA LEU A 188 7.99 7.14 2.90
C LEU A 188 7.50 6.34 4.10
N HIS A 189 7.24 7.04 5.22
CA HIS A 189 6.60 6.49 6.43
C HIS A 189 5.51 7.47 6.87
N VAL A 190 4.37 7.47 6.18
CA VAL A 190 3.37 8.53 6.27
C VAL A 190 2.00 8.00 6.62
N ARG A 191 1.38 8.63 7.61
CA ARG A 191 -0.04 8.55 7.89
C ARG A 191 -0.48 9.94 8.38
N PHE A 192 -1.36 10.60 7.65
CA PHE A 192 -1.72 11.99 7.96
C PHE A 192 -2.69 12.15 9.13
N ASP A 193 -3.48 11.13 9.43
CA ASP A 193 -4.34 11.12 10.61
C ASP A 193 -3.56 10.68 11.86
N GLY A 194 -3.66 11.46 12.95
CA GLY A 194 -3.04 11.13 14.23
C GLY A 194 -1.51 11.26 14.26
N ILE A 195 -0.94 12.22 13.51
CA ILE A 195 0.48 12.58 13.63
C ILE A 195 0.68 13.52 14.80
N LEU A 196 1.68 13.22 15.63
CA LEU A 196 2.28 14.13 16.58
C LEU A 196 3.61 14.63 16.03
N CYS A 197 3.83 15.94 16.10
CA CYS A 197 5.05 16.61 15.67
C CYS A 197 5.67 17.39 16.81
N ASP A 198 7.02 17.47 16.84
CA ASP A 198 7.73 18.14 17.91
C ASP A 198 7.57 19.67 17.90
N THR A 199 7.52 20.27 16.70
CA THR A 199 7.41 21.73 16.54
C THR A 199 6.35 22.14 15.53
N ASN A 200 6.07 23.46 15.48
CA ASN A 200 5.17 24.03 14.51
C ASN A 200 5.72 23.95 13.07
N GLU A 201 7.03 24.06 12.92
CA GLU A 201 7.71 23.95 11.61
C GLU A 201 7.51 22.55 11.04
N HIS A 202 7.67 21.49 11.85
CA HIS A 202 7.40 20.12 11.46
C HIS A 202 5.93 19.92 11.04
N ARG A 203 4.98 20.53 11.77
CA ARG A 203 3.55 20.48 11.39
C ARG A 203 3.29 21.12 10.05
N VAL A 204 3.87 22.30 9.80
CA VAL A 204 3.76 22.99 8.49
C VAL A 204 4.37 22.14 7.37
N ALA A 205 5.49 21.47 7.63
CA ALA A 205 6.10 20.56 6.65
C ALA A 205 5.16 19.38 6.32
N VAL A 206 4.47 18.77 7.31
CA VAL A 206 3.45 17.74 7.10
C VAL A 206 2.28 18.25 6.26
N GLU A 207 1.79 19.47 6.53
CA GLU A 207 0.70 20.08 5.76
C GLU A 207 1.10 20.30 4.29
N LYS A 208 2.33 20.76 4.04
CA LYS A 208 2.88 20.88 2.68
C LYS A 208 2.98 19.52 2.00
N LEU A 209 3.52 18.51 2.67
CA LEU A 209 3.61 17.14 2.16
C LEU A 209 2.21 16.62 1.79
N LYS A 210 1.24 16.77 2.69
CA LYS A 210 -0.14 16.33 2.45
C LYS A 210 -0.75 17.02 1.24
N LYS A 211 -0.59 18.35 1.14
CA LYS A 211 -1.08 19.13 0.01
C LYS A 211 -0.49 18.64 -1.31
N VAL A 212 0.83 18.53 -1.39
CA VAL A 212 1.51 18.04 -2.60
C VAL A 212 1.08 16.63 -2.95
N ALA A 213 0.97 15.74 -1.98
CA ALA A 213 0.52 14.37 -2.19
C ALA A 213 -0.92 14.32 -2.74
N ASP A 214 -1.86 15.08 -2.13
CA ASP A 214 -3.27 15.13 -2.54
C ASP A 214 -3.43 15.75 -3.96
N GLU A 215 -2.61 16.74 -4.32
CA GLU A 215 -2.64 17.37 -5.64
C GLU A 215 -2.09 16.48 -6.76
N ASN A 216 -1.34 15.43 -6.42
CA ASN A 216 -0.68 14.53 -7.37
C ASN A 216 -1.24 13.10 -7.34
N ILE A 217 -2.47 12.93 -6.90
CA ILE A 217 -3.17 11.65 -6.92
C ILE A 217 -3.40 11.17 -8.36
N LYS A 218 -3.01 9.91 -8.59
CA LYS A 218 -3.46 9.09 -9.72
C LYS A 218 -4.44 8.04 -9.17
N GLU A 219 -5.67 8.02 -9.65
CA GLU A 219 -6.66 7.00 -9.26
C GLU A 219 -6.56 5.81 -10.22
N ILE A 220 -6.10 4.66 -9.72
CA ILE A 220 -5.94 3.43 -10.49
C ILE A 220 -7.20 2.59 -10.33
N ILE A 221 -7.98 2.47 -11.41
CA ILE A 221 -9.20 1.69 -11.44
C ILE A 221 -8.87 0.28 -11.93
N THR A 222 -8.93 -0.70 -11.03
CA THR A 222 -8.73 -2.10 -11.36
C THR A 222 -10.03 -2.79 -11.74
N LYS A 223 -9.94 -3.71 -12.71
CA LYS A 223 -11.02 -4.60 -13.14
C LYS A 223 -10.85 -5.99 -12.50
N PRO A 224 -11.92 -6.81 -12.45
CA PRO A 224 -11.80 -8.20 -12.05
C PRO A 224 -10.69 -8.93 -12.82
N GLY A 225 -9.85 -9.68 -12.10
CA GLY A 225 -8.68 -10.35 -12.66
C GLY A 225 -7.44 -9.45 -12.83
N GLN A 226 -7.42 -8.25 -12.25
CA GLN A 226 -6.23 -7.41 -12.19
C GLN A 226 -5.65 -7.36 -10.77
N ILE A 227 -4.32 -7.45 -10.66
CA ILE A 227 -3.59 -7.28 -9.40
C ILE A 227 -2.82 -5.97 -9.46
N LEU A 228 -3.16 -5.03 -8.59
CA LEU A 228 -2.39 -3.81 -8.38
C LEU A 228 -1.35 -4.09 -7.29
N VAL A 229 -0.07 -3.98 -7.64
CA VAL A 229 1.04 -4.06 -6.68
C VAL A 229 1.59 -2.65 -6.44
N ILE A 230 1.59 -2.23 -5.19
CA ILE A 230 2.01 -0.90 -4.74
C ILE A 230 3.32 -1.04 -3.99
N ASN A 231 4.32 -0.26 -4.39
CA ASN A 231 5.57 -0.14 -3.65
C ASN A 231 5.34 0.77 -2.44
N ASN A 232 5.25 0.17 -1.26
CA ASN A 232 4.90 0.86 -0.02
C ASN A 232 5.96 1.85 0.47
N ARG A 233 7.20 1.69 0.00
CA ARG A 233 8.30 2.61 0.31
C ARG A 233 8.27 3.87 -0.56
N ARG A 234 7.74 3.76 -1.78
CA ARG A 234 7.81 4.79 -2.80
C ARG A 234 6.48 5.46 -3.12
N SER A 235 5.39 4.99 -2.51
CA SER A 235 4.05 5.51 -2.80
C SER A 235 3.20 5.62 -1.55
N LEU A 236 2.41 6.68 -1.51
CA LEU A 236 1.25 6.76 -0.65
C LEU A 236 0.04 6.22 -1.40
N HIS A 237 -0.83 5.51 -0.69
CA HIS A 237 -2.06 5.02 -1.29
C HIS A 237 -3.27 5.33 -0.41
N GLY A 238 -4.44 5.31 -1.03
CA GLY A 238 -5.69 5.62 -0.36
C GLY A 238 -6.89 5.31 -1.25
N ARG A 239 -8.06 5.79 -0.86
CA ARG A 239 -9.30 5.58 -1.60
C ARG A 239 -10.27 6.73 -1.37
N ARG A 240 -10.96 7.18 -2.43
CA ARG A 240 -12.09 8.09 -2.26
C ARG A 240 -13.21 7.46 -1.45
N ALA A 241 -14.11 8.28 -0.90
CA ALA A 241 -15.34 7.77 -0.29
C ALA A 241 -16.17 6.96 -1.29
N ILE A 242 -16.81 5.91 -0.80
CA ILE A 242 -17.80 5.14 -1.55
C ILE A 242 -19.17 5.71 -1.21
N THR A 243 -19.87 6.21 -2.21
CA THR A 243 -21.20 6.84 -2.00
C THR A 243 -22.29 5.81 -1.73
N SER A 244 -23.30 6.20 -0.97
CA SER A 244 -24.33 5.34 -0.36
C SER A 244 -25.35 4.69 -1.31
N ASP A 245 -25.28 4.91 -2.62
CA ASP A 245 -26.02 4.10 -3.57
C ASP A 245 -25.55 2.63 -3.63
N ALA A 246 -24.77 2.29 -2.68
CA ALA A 246 -24.06 1.08 -2.34
C ALA A 246 -24.96 -0.10 -1.91
N ARG A 247 -26.25 -0.08 -2.13
CA ARG A 247 -27.03 -1.33 -2.20
C ARG A 247 -26.42 -2.32 -3.21
N TYR A 248 -25.42 -1.86 -3.99
CA TYR A 248 -24.75 -2.57 -5.07
C TYR A 248 -23.23 -2.41 -5.07
N SER A 249 -22.59 -1.99 -3.96
CA SER A 249 -21.12 -1.94 -3.92
C SER A 249 -20.55 -3.35 -3.85
N SER A 250 -20.34 -3.94 -4.99
CA SER A 250 -19.64 -5.22 -5.13
C SER A 250 -18.14 -5.02 -5.26
N ARG A 251 -17.55 -3.99 -4.61
CA ARG A 251 -16.09 -3.90 -4.57
C ARG A 251 -15.52 -4.91 -3.60
N GLU A 252 -14.84 -5.90 -4.12
CA GLU A 252 -14.15 -6.92 -3.35
C GLU A 252 -12.72 -7.07 -3.83
N LEU A 253 -11.75 -6.94 -2.91
CA LEU A 253 -10.35 -7.16 -3.16
C LEU A 253 -9.81 -8.28 -2.25
N ARG A 254 -8.74 -8.92 -2.71
CA ARG A 254 -7.81 -9.70 -1.85
C ARG A 254 -6.55 -8.89 -1.66
N ARG A 255 -6.05 -8.80 -0.43
CA ARG A 255 -4.81 -8.10 -0.09
C ARG A 255 -3.78 -9.06 0.48
N ILE A 256 -2.55 -8.95 0.01
CA ILE A 256 -1.37 -9.58 0.60
C ILE A 256 -0.31 -8.51 0.83
N TYR A 257 0.34 -8.55 1.99
CA TYR A 257 1.59 -7.82 2.23
C TYR A 257 2.77 -8.68 1.78
N ILE A 258 3.80 -8.02 1.25
CA ILE A 258 4.99 -8.70 0.74
C ILE A 258 6.23 -8.02 1.31
N SER A 259 7.16 -8.82 1.83
CA SER A 259 8.49 -8.36 2.24
C SER A 259 9.56 -8.94 1.32
N ARG A 260 10.55 -8.12 0.96
CA ARG A 260 11.72 -8.58 0.21
C ARG A 260 12.72 -9.33 1.09
N ASP A 261 12.75 -9.01 2.37
CA ASP A 261 13.68 -9.59 3.33
C ASP A 261 13.00 -9.84 4.68
N VAL A 262 12.48 -11.05 4.87
CA VAL A 262 11.86 -11.44 6.14
C VAL A 262 12.88 -11.63 7.26
N GLN A 263 14.14 -11.85 6.95
CA GLN A 263 15.20 -11.98 7.96
C GLN A 263 15.47 -10.65 8.66
N ALA A 264 15.20 -9.53 8.00
CA ALA A 264 15.34 -8.20 8.60
C ALA A 264 14.39 -7.96 9.78
N TYR A 265 13.31 -8.73 9.91
CA TYR A 265 12.40 -8.66 11.08
C TYR A 265 12.99 -9.33 12.33
N GLY A 266 14.00 -10.22 12.19
CA GLY A 266 14.58 -10.94 13.31
C GLY A 266 13.53 -11.69 14.14
N ASP A 267 13.59 -11.56 15.47
CA ASP A 267 12.67 -12.21 16.41
C ASP A 267 11.19 -11.77 16.26
N LYS A 268 10.94 -10.68 15.51
CA LYS A 268 9.60 -10.18 15.26
C LYS A 268 8.88 -10.93 14.12
N TYR A 269 9.56 -11.83 13.43
CA TYR A 269 8.97 -12.67 12.38
C TYR A 269 8.75 -14.10 12.85
N ASN A 270 7.56 -14.60 12.63
CA ASN A 270 7.18 -15.99 12.91
C ASN A 270 6.93 -16.75 11.61
N ASP A 271 7.87 -17.62 11.24
CA ASP A 271 7.82 -18.42 10.00
C ASP A 271 6.58 -19.33 9.91
N LYS A 272 6.10 -19.86 11.04
CA LYS A 272 4.99 -20.84 11.03
C LYS A 272 3.67 -20.25 10.53
N ASN A 273 3.46 -18.96 10.77
CA ASN A 273 2.23 -18.26 10.39
C ASN A 273 2.48 -17.03 9.52
N MET A 274 3.74 -16.81 9.07
CA MET A 274 4.16 -15.67 8.24
C MET A 274 3.80 -14.31 8.87
N ALA A 275 3.82 -14.22 10.19
CA ALA A 275 3.38 -13.03 10.91
C ALA A 275 4.55 -12.20 11.43
N ILE A 276 4.44 -10.87 11.29
CA ILE A 276 5.29 -9.90 11.94
C ILE A 276 4.62 -9.38 13.21
N SER A 277 5.40 -9.19 14.27
CA SER A 277 4.94 -8.70 15.56
C SER A 277 5.61 -7.39 15.96
N GLY A 278 4.96 -6.69 16.88
CA GLY A 278 5.48 -5.50 17.55
C GLY A 278 5.38 -4.20 16.73
N PHE A 279 5.47 -3.11 17.48
CA PHE A 279 5.41 -1.72 17.00
C PHE A 279 6.73 -1.02 17.21
#